data_89dd97739729003eaf54d69eba16291a
#
_entry.id   89dd97739729003eaf54d69eba16291a
#
_cell.length_a   1.000
_cell.length_b   1.000
_cell.length_c   1.000
_cell.angle_alpha   90.00
_cell.angle_beta   90.00
_cell.angle_gamma   90.00
#
_symmetry.space_group_name_H-M   'P 1'
#
loop_
_entity.id
_entity.type
_entity.pdbx_description
1 polymer ?
#
loop_
_entity_poly.entity_id
_entity_poly.type
_entity_poly.pdbx_seq_one_letter_code
_entity_poly.pdbx_strand_id
1 'polypeptide(L)'
;MRTQSHGWSIINLLLLLDSLIIILYTTLLTRTPSDYEAILTPFAALAAARVQPELYREMLMNVFLFFPLGLTLSNALPRRWNYRRRIGVTVLAGCLLSAGIEYAQYRFALGLAETDDVLCNTLGALLGAASLLVAHAIESHKERARHTNMTLTATETQFLHIAKVAVSGGEISAENVDWSAVFALAGQQKLLPLVFEAARKAPAAAENAALFASVKQQVVAQVLSQTVRAEAFAALYRELRAAGLHPIVVKGQLCSRLYPLEDHRISADDDFYIPDGEFPACHEALLENGLTTDTPENELATADEVSYTKKGSPLYIELHRRLFDSAEDAHDDLNRFFSDLKPVEIDGFLAMPPHEHLLYLILHAYKHFVGCGIGLRQFCDIGLWAQAYHGQIDWQRLHAQCERVHAATFARAAFCIARDGLGIAFALPAPWDAAIDTEPLLHDTLCGGVYGSNDYTRLHSSTVTINAVKASRTGERSGVLRTVFPKRAYLERRYPYLQKRPYLLPAAWLARMVHYAAEKRSGADNSAAGSIRLARERIALMRYYDILGGRREP
;
A
#
# COMPACT_ATOMS: atom_id res chain seq x y z
N MET A 1 -4.28 9.53 10.02
CA MET A 1 -5.64 9.76 10.57
C MET A 1 -6.42 10.84 9.82
N ARG A 2 -6.52 10.81 8.50
CA ARG A 2 -7.24 11.86 7.73
C ARG A 2 -8.20 11.34 6.66
N THR A 3 -8.86 10.22 6.87
CA THR A 3 -10.00 9.82 6.02
C THR A 3 -11.01 8.99 6.78
N GLN A 4 -11.61 9.54 7.83
CA GLN A 4 -12.99 9.14 8.09
C GLN A 4 -13.85 9.92 7.08
N SER A 5 -14.49 9.18 6.19
CA SER A 5 -15.33 9.66 5.11
C SER A 5 -16.39 10.64 5.60
N HIS A 6 -16.86 11.53 4.73
CA HIS A 6 -18.06 12.34 4.99
C HIS A 6 -19.24 11.49 5.47
N GLY A 7 -19.33 10.22 5.03
CA GLY A 7 -20.34 9.28 5.53
C GLY A 7 -20.26 9.07 7.03
N TRP A 8 -19.07 8.84 7.60
CA TRP A 8 -18.93 8.76 9.05
C TRP A 8 -19.17 10.09 9.76
N SER A 9 -18.83 11.23 9.14
CA SER A 9 -19.15 12.55 9.68
C SER A 9 -20.66 12.81 9.65
N ILE A 10 -21.36 12.40 8.60
CA ILE A 10 -22.82 12.51 8.49
C ILE A 10 -23.51 11.58 9.49
N ILE A 11 -23.09 10.31 9.57
CA ILE A 11 -23.63 9.36 10.56
C ILE A 11 -23.40 9.89 11.98
N ASN A 12 -22.21 10.38 12.28
CA ASN A 12 -21.90 10.94 13.59
C ASN A 12 -22.73 12.21 13.89
N LEU A 13 -22.97 13.04 12.90
CA LEU A 13 -23.84 14.22 13.04
C LEU A 13 -25.32 13.81 13.27
N LEU A 14 -25.80 12.78 12.57
CA LEU A 14 -27.13 12.23 12.78
C LEU A 14 -27.27 11.63 14.19
N LEU A 15 -26.27 10.90 14.67
CA LEU A 15 -26.24 10.34 16.02
C LEU A 15 -26.16 11.45 17.10
N LEU A 16 -25.45 12.55 16.81
CA LEU A 16 -25.40 13.71 17.67
C LEU A 16 -26.77 14.38 17.77
N LEU A 17 -27.46 14.57 16.64
CA LEU A 17 -28.79 15.11 16.58
C LEU A 17 -29.79 14.21 17.31
N ASP A 18 -29.72 12.90 17.09
CA ASP A 18 -30.55 11.91 17.78
C ASP A 18 -30.34 11.94 19.30
N SER A 19 -29.07 12.01 19.75
CA SER A 19 -28.73 12.16 21.18
C SER A 19 -29.35 13.43 21.79
N LEU A 20 -29.29 14.56 21.08
CA LEU A 20 -29.92 15.82 21.52
C LEU A 20 -31.44 15.70 21.60
N ILE A 21 -32.07 15.09 20.59
CA ILE A 21 -33.52 14.87 20.57
C ILE A 21 -33.93 14.00 21.76
N ILE A 22 -33.23 12.89 22.01
CA ILE A 22 -33.53 11.99 23.14
C ILE A 22 -33.39 12.73 24.47
N ILE A 23 -32.30 13.50 24.66
CA ILE A 23 -32.09 14.28 25.88
C ILE A 23 -33.24 15.26 26.09
N LEU A 24 -33.56 16.10 25.11
CA LEU A 24 -34.60 17.11 25.24
C LEU A 24 -35.99 16.47 25.41
N TYR A 25 -36.26 15.37 24.72
CA TYR A 25 -37.53 14.64 24.84
C TYR A 25 -37.69 14.09 26.25
N THR A 26 -36.70 13.37 26.77
CA THR A 26 -36.79 12.71 28.09
C THR A 26 -36.75 13.70 29.26
N THR A 27 -36.03 14.82 29.12
CA THR A 27 -35.85 15.78 30.23
C THR A 27 -36.89 16.90 30.26
N LEU A 28 -37.46 17.27 29.11
CA LEU A 28 -38.40 18.41 29.03
C LEU A 28 -39.80 18.01 28.51
N LEU A 29 -39.89 17.19 27.45
CA LEU A 29 -41.18 16.96 26.76
C LEU A 29 -42.04 15.86 27.40
N THR A 30 -41.46 14.94 28.14
CA THR A 30 -42.19 13.87 28.85
C THR A 30 -42.55 14.23 30.29
N ARG A 31 -42.13 15.42 30.76
CA ARG A 31 -42.38 15.87 32.14
C ARG A 31 -43.74 16.51 32.26
N THR A 32 -44.41 16.21 33.36
CA THR A 32 -45.66 16.86 33.75
C THR A 32 -45.38 18.05 34.66
N PRO A 33 -46.20 19.14 34.59
CA PRO A 33 -46.03 20.29 35.49
C PRO A 33 -46.06 19.86 36.96
N SER A 34 -45.12 20.39 37.73
CA SER A 34 -44.95 20.15 39.17
C SER A 34 -44.70 21.47 39.91
N ASP A 35 -44.46 21.41 41.23
CA ASP A 35 -44.13 22.60 41.99
C ASP A 35 -42.74 23.15 41.64
N TYR A 36 -42.51 24.47 41.89
CA TYR A 36 -41.22 25.14 41.69
C TYR A 36 -40.25 24.75 42.81
N GLU A 37 -39.50 23.68 42.63
CA GLU A 37 -38.53 23.23 43.60
C GLU A 37 -37.13 23.14 42.98
N ALA A 38 -36.08 23.47 43.75
CA ALA A 38 -34.71 23.32 43.33
C ALA A 38 -33.81 22.88 44.50
N ILE A 39 -32.99 21.86 44.28
CA ILE A 39 -31.97 21.42 45.22
C ILE A 39 -30.61 21.86 44.69
N LEU A 40 -30.10 22.96 45.26
CA LEU A 40 -28.85 23.56 44.81
C LEU A 40 -27.61 23.02 45.57
N THR A 41 -27.83 22.14 46.56
CA THR A 41 -26.73 21.56 47.37
C THR A 41 -26.06 20.42 46.60
N PRO A 42 -24.79 20.55 46.17
CA PRO A 42 -24.10 19.48 45.48
C PRO A 42 -24.00 18.21 46.35
N PHE A 43 -24.10 17.04 45.70
CA PHE A 43 -24.03 15.72 46.34
C PHE A 43 -25.21 15.41 47.31
N ALA A 44 -26.28 16.16 47.29
CA ALA A 44 -27.46 15.92 48.12
C ALA A 44 -28.16 14.60 47.74
N ALA A 45 -28.35 14.34 46.43
CA ALA A 45 -28.91 13.08 45.93
C ALA A 45 -27.96 11.89 46.24
N LEU A 46 -26.64 12.06 46.14
CA LEU A 46 -25.66 11.02 46.49
C LEU A 46 -25.72 10.67 48.00
N ALA A 47 -25.90 11.67 48.87
CA ALA A 47 -26.09 11.43 50.30
C ALA A 47 -27.38 10.70 50.61
N ALA A 48 -28.51 11.10 49.96
CA ALA A 48 -29.80 10.47 50.11
C ALA A 48 -29.84 9.04 49.54
N ALA A 49 -29.10 8.76 48.48
CA ALA A 49 -28.99 7.44 47.85
C ALA A 49 -28.44 6.35 48.80
N ARG A 50 -27.77 6.73 49.89
CA ARG A 50 -27.35 5.79 50.96
C ARG A 50 -28.54 5.17 51.69
N VAL A 51 -29.64 5.87 51.73
CA VAL A 51 -30.86 5.45 52.40
C VAL A 51 -31.92 4.97 51.39
N GLN A 52 -31.91 5.56 50.20
CA GLN A 52 -32.84 5.26 49.10
C GLN A 52 -32.05 4.78 47.87
N PRO A 53 -31.82 3.48 47.71
CA PRO A 53 -30.95 2.95 46.61
C PRO A 53 -31.50 3.25 45.22
N GLU A 54 -32.76 3.59 45.05
CA GLU A 54 -33.37 3.94 43.75
C GLU A 54 -32.74 5.18 43.14
N LEU A 55 -32.29 6.14 43.96
CA LEU A 55 -31.58 7.34 43.50
C LEU A 55 -30.25 7.03 42.76
N TYR A 56 -29.56 5.95 43.12
CA TYR A 56 -28.39 5.52 42.36
C TYR A 56 -28.74 5.18 40.92
N ARG A 57 -29.89 4.57 40.70
CA ARG A 57 -30.37 4.25 39.34
C ARG A 57 -30.65 5.52 38.55
N GLU A 58 -31.26 6.52 39.13
CA GLU A 58 -31.55 7.81 38.50
C GLU A 58 -30.28 8.55 38.14
N MET A 59 -29.33 8.66 39.08
CA MET A 59 -28.02 9.23 38.85
C MET A 59 -27.26 8.51 37.70
N LEU A 60 -27.31 7.17 37.67
CA LEU A 60 -26.67 6.37 36.64
C LEU A 60 -27.34 6.59 35.28
N MET A 61 -28.69 6.70 35.25
CA MET A 61 -29.42 6.99 34.02
C MET A 61 -29.06 8.36 33.43
N ASN A 62 -28.83 9.38 34.26
CA ASN A 62 -28.38 10.70 33.84
C ASN A 62 -26.98 10.62 33.22
N VAL A 63 -26.05 9.86 33.82
CA VAL A 63 -24.73 9.60 33.22
C VAL A 63 -24.87 8.91 31.85
N PHE A 64 -25.73 7.88 31.75
CA PHE A 64 -25.94 7.17 30.47
C PHE A 64 -26.63 8.04 29.43
N LEU A 65 -27.49 8.93 29.80
CA LEU A 65 -28.21 9.83 28.90
C LEU A 65 -27.25 10.78 28.15
N PHE A 66 -26.21 11.29 28.84
CA PHE A 66 -25.25 12.23 28.26
C PHE A 66 -23.97 11.56 27.67
N PHE A 67 -23.79 10.27 27.90
CA PHE A 67 -22.64 9.53 27.31
C PHE A 67 -22.64 9.54 25.77
N PRO A 68 -23.76 9.25 25.04
CA PRO A 68 -23.80 9.33 23.58
C PRO A 68 -23.51 10.74 23.06
N LEU A 69 -24.00 11.78 23.75
CA LEU A 69 -23.71 13.17 23.42
C LEU A 69 -22.21 13.44 23.51
N GLY A 70 -21.57 13.00 24.60
CA GLY A 70 -20.12 13.15 24.80
C GLY A 70 -19.31 12.49 23.70
N LEU A 71 -19.67 11.25 23.36
CA LEU A 71 -19.02 10.48 22.31
C LEU A 71 -19.18 11.13 20.92
N THR A 72 -20.39 11.51 20.55
CA THR A 72 -20.70 12.02 19.20
C THR A 72 -20.22 13.44 19.01
N LEU A 73 -20.41 14.33 20.00
CA LEU A 73 -19.94 15.72 19.94
C LEU A 73 -18.40 15.78 19.86
N SER A 74 -17.69 15.03 20.71
CA SER A 74 -16.23 15.00 20.65
C SER A 74 -15.71 14.51 19.30
N ASN A 75 -16.41 13.59 18.64
CA ASN A 75 -16.09 13.13 17.28
C ASN A 75 -16.43 14.15 16.19
N ALA A 76 -17.43 15.00 16.39
CA ALA A 76 -17.84 16.05 15.45
C ALA A 76 -16.89 17.26 15.43
N LEU A 77 -16.17 17.51 16.54
CA LEU A 77 -15.24 18.63 16.66
C LEU A 77 -14.06 18.52 15.68
N PRO A 78 -13.46 19.66 15.25
CA PRO A 78 -12.38 19.69 14.29
C PRO A 78 -11.19 18.81 14.70
N ARG A 79 -10.76 17.90 13.83
CA ARG A 79 -9.66 16.97 14.09
C ARG A 79 -8.30 17.62 14.26
N ARG A 80 -8.13 18.88 13.80
CA ARG A 80 -6.95 19.72 14.04
C ARG A 80 -6.76 20.11 15.50
N TRP A 81 -7.77 19.93 16.33
CA TRP A 81 -7.67 20.17 17.76
C TRP A 81 -7.11 18.92 18.45
N ASN A 82 -6.26 19.14 19.47
CA ASN A 82 -5.76 18.04 20.29
C ASN A 82 -6.91 17.44 21.13
N TYR A 83 -6.73 16.21 21.59
CA TYR A 83 -7.77 15.48 22.33
C TYR A 83 -8.21 16.21 23.61
N ARG A 84 -7.26 16.82 24.34
CA ARG A 84 -7.58 17.58 25.56
C ARG A 84 -8.54 18.71 25.27
N ARG A 85 -8.32 19.48 24.21
CA ARG A 85 -9.21 20.58 23.79
C ARG A 85 -10.59 20.05 23.36
N ARG A 86 -10.64 18.96 22.60
CA ARG A 86 -11.91 18.36 22.17
C ARG A 86 -12.71 17.85 23.36
N ILE A 87 -12.09 17.14 24.31
CA ILE A 87 -12.73 16.69 25.54
C ILE A 87 -13.21 17.90 26.36
N GLY A 88 -12.35 18.88 26.60
CA GLY A 88 -12.72 20.07 27.38
C GLY A 88 -13.91 20.82 26.82
N VAL A 89 -13.94 21.05 25.50
CA VAL A 89 -15.09 21.72 24.82
C VAL A 89 -16.35 20.87 24.92
N THR A 90 -16.23 19.55 24.76
CA THR A 90 -17.39 18.64 24.86
C THR A 90 -17.98 18.62 26.27
N VAL A 91 -17.13 18.54 27.29
CA VAL A 91 -17.54 18.57 28.70
C VAL A 91 -18.21 19.89 29.04
N LEU A 92 -17.61 21.00 28.61
CA LEU A 92 -18.21 22.33 28.81
C LEU A 92 -19.60 22.46 28.16
N ALA A 93 -19.73 21.99 26.91
CA ALA A 93 -20.98 22.00 26.18
C ALA A 93 -22.06 21.12 26.87
N GLY A 94 -21.67 19.93 27.34
CA GLY A 94 -22.54 19.03 28.11
C GLY A 94 -23.01 19.65 29.42
N CYS A 95 -22.10 20.28 30.15
CA CYS A 95 -22.39 20.99 31.39
C CYS A 95 -23.39 22.16 31.16
N LEU A 96 -23.12 22.98 30.13
CA LEU A 96 -24.00 24.12 29.80
C LEU A 96 -25.39 23.67 29.33
N LEU A 97 -25.45 22.59 28.53
CA LEU A 97 -26.72 22.01 28.09
C LEU A 97 -27.51 21.48 29.30
N SER A 98 -26.88 20.75 30.20
CA SER A 98 -27.51 20.21 31.39
C SER A 98 -28.01 21.33 32.32
N ALA A 99 -27.17 22.33 32.61
CA ALA A 99 -27.57 23.49 33.39
C ALA A 99 -28.73 24.26 32.74
N GLY A 100 -28.75 24.35 31.41
CA GLY A 100 -29.89 24.95 30.69
C GLY A 100 -31.16 24.14 30.81
N ILE A 101 -31.08 22.81 30.84
CA ILE A 101 -32.23 21.92 31.08
C ILE A 101 -32.76 22.10 32.49
N GLU A 102 -31.92 22.07 33.54
CA GLU A 102 -32.30 22.28 34.92
C GLU A 102 -32.96 23.66 35.13
N TYR A 103 -32.40 24.70 34.51
CA TYR A 103 -32.99 26.04 34.52
C TYR A 103 -34.36 26.05 33.83
N ALA A 104 -34.55 25.35 32.71
CA ALA A 104 -35.84 25.26 32.03
C ALA A 104 -36.86 24.48 32.86
N GLN A 105 -36.47 23.39 33.50
CA GLN A 105 -37.33 22.62 34.42
C GLN A 105 -37.81 23.49 35.57
N TYR A 106 -36.91 24.21 36.21
CA TYR A 106 -37.27 25.18 37.27
C TYR A 106 -38.18 26.29 36.75
N ARG A 107 -37.82 26.93 35.61
CA ARG A 107 -38.56 28.08 35.08
C ARG A 107 -39.98 27.75 34.61
N PHE A 108 -40.20 26.55 34.12
CA PHE A 108 -41.48 26.08 33.58
C PHE A 108 -42.19 25.07 34.49
N ALA A 109 -41.71 24.88 35.72
CA ALA A 109 -42.24 23.92 36.69
C ALA A 109 -42.42 22.49 36.12
N LEU A 110 -41.39 21.99 35.44
CA LEU A 110 -41.40 20.69 34.77
C LEU A 110 -40.72 19.57 35.61
N GLY A 111 -40.52 19.79 36.89
CA GLY A 111 -39.91 18.84 37.81
C GLY A 111 -38.93 19.51 38.77
N LEU A 112 -38.30 18.71 39.63
CA LEU A 112 -37.28 19.14 40.58
C LEU A 112 -35.97 19.45 39.83
N ALA A 113 -35.43 20.66 40.00
CA ALA A 113 -34.14 21.04 39.42
C ALA A 113 -33.00 20.70 40.42
N GLU A 114 -32.06 19.87 39.98
CA GLU A 114 -31.02 19.34 40.87
C GLU A 114 -29.60 19.63 40.37
N THR A 115 -28.74 20.12 41.25
CA THR A 115 -27.30 20.27 40.93
C THR A 115 -26.64 18.93 40.64
N ASP A 116 -27.07 17.86 41.27
CA ASP A 116 -26.54 16.51 41.09
C ASP A 116 -26.82 15.97 39.69
N ASP A 117 -27.91 16.35 39.05
CA ASP A 117 -28.23 16.03 37.67
C ASP A 117 -27.23 16.68 36.71
N VAL A 118 -26.87 17.96 36.96
CA VAL A 118 -25.82 18.64 36.18
C VAL A 118 -24.47 17.92 36.32
N LEU A 119 -24.15 17.48 37.53
CA LEU A 119 -22.91 16.74 37.76
C LEU A 119 -22.88 15.37 37.05
N CYS A 120 -23.99 14.61 37.18
CA CYS A 120 -24.13 13.29 36.55
C CYS A 120 -24.09 13.38 35.02
N ASN A 121 -24.81 14.31 34.43
CA ASN A 121 -24.87 14.58 33.00
C ASN A 121 -23.49 15.02 32.47
N THR A 122 -22.79 15.90 33.19
CA THR A 122 -21.43 16.34 32.86
C THR A 122 -20.46 15.17 32.91
N LEU A 123 -20.57 14.29 33.91
CA LEU A 123 -19.78 13.07 34.01
C LEU A 123 -20.05 12.13 32.81
N GLY A 124 -21.30 11.99 32.42
CA GLY A 124 -21.68 11.23 31.22
C GLY A 124 -21.01 11.77 29.95
N ALA A 125 -21.07 13.09 29.75
CA ALA A 125 -20.40 13.75 28.64
C ALA A 125 -18.87 13.58 28.67
N LEU A 126 -18.25 13.63 29.84
CA LEU A 126 -16.82 13.38 30.04
C LEU A 126 -16.45 11.93 29.67
N LEU A 127 -17.17 10.95 30.17
CA LEU A 127 -16.91 9.53 29.89
C LEU A 127 -17.08 9.23 28.39
N GLY A 128 -18.13 9.77 27.76
CA GLY A 128 -18.33 9.67 26.32
C GLY A 128 -17.19 10.30 25.51
N ALA A 129 -16.75 11.49 25.89
CA ALA A 129 -15.62 12.16 25.23
C ALA A 129 -14.27 11.46 25.49
N ALA A 130 -14.05 10.93 26.69
CA ALA A 130 -12.83 10.21 27.05
C ALA A 130 -12.67 8.87 26.33
N SER A 131 -13.76 8.27 25.85
CA SER A 131 -13.72 7.06 25.03
C SER A 131 -12.85 7.21 23.76
N LEU A 132 -12.66 8.44 23.26
CA LEU A 132 -11.70 8.75 22.20
C LEU A 132 -10.25 8.45 22.58
N LEU A 133 -9.85 8.70 23.83
CA LEU A 133 -8.50 8.39 24.31
C LEU A 133 -8.28 6.89 24.34
N VAL A 134 -9.28 6.13 24.78
CA VAL A 134 -9.24 4.67 24.80
C VAL A 134 -9.13 4.12 23.38
N ALA A 135 -9.97 4.62 22.46
CA ALA A 135 -9.92 4.22 21.06
C ALA A 135 -8.53 4.52 20.44
N HIS A 136 -7.98 5.70 20.72
CA HIS A 136 -6.64 6.08 20.24
C HIS A 136 -5.53 5.24 20.87
N ALA A 137 -5.59 4.97 22.18
CA ALA A 137 -4.62 4.10 22.86
C ALA A 137 -4.65 2.67 22.30
N ILE A 138 -5.83 2.12 22.02
CA ILE A 138 -5.99 0.81 21.39
C ILE A 138 -5.41 0.83 19.97
N GLU A 139 -5.66 1.89 19.20
CA GLU A 139 -5.15 2.01 17.82
C GLU A 139 -3.61 2.15 17.81
N SER A 140 -3.04 2.98 18.68
CA SER A 140 -1.60 3.15 18.82
C SER A 140 -0.90 1.89 19.34
N HIS A 141 -1.53 1.15 20.25
CA HIS A 141 -1.02 -0.14 20.72
C HIS A 141 -1.05 -1.18 19.58
N LYS A 142 -2.11 -1.22 18.80
CA LYS A 142 -2.20 -2.08 17.60
C LYS A 142 -1.16 -1.69 16.53
N GLU A 143 -0.89 -0.40 16.34
CA GLU A 143 0.16 0.07 15.41
C GLU A 143 1.55 -0.34 15.90
N ARG A 144 1.85 -0.21 17.21
CA ARG A 144 3.12 -0.71 17.80
C ARG A 144 3.26 -2.22 17.67
N ALA A 145 2.21 -2.99 17.98
CA ALA A 145 2.23 -4.44 17.83
C ALA A 145 2.40 -4.88 16.35
N ARG A 146 1.92 -4.08 15.39
CA ARG A 146 2.13 -4.32 13.96
C ARG A 146 3.57 -4.06 13.51
N HIS A 147 4.23 -3.03 14.04
CA HIS A 147 5.66 -2.82 13.81
C HIS A 147 6.51 -3.99 14.33
N THR A 148 6.13 -4.58 15.45
CA THR A 148 6.82 -5.75 16.01
C THR A 148 6.62 -7.01 15.17
N ASN A 149 5.55 -7.08 14.35
CA ASN A 149 5.29 -8.21 13.45
C ASN A 149 5.92 -8.05 12.04
N MET A 150 6.62 -6.96 11.76
CA MET A 150 7.34 -6.69 10.49
C MET A 150 8.85 -6.86 10.64
N THR A 151 9.29 -7.69 11.58
CA THR A 151 10.69 -8.07 11.75
C THR A 151 11.01 -9.29 10.91
N LEU A 152 12.24 -9.34 10.40
CA LEU A 152 12.74 -10.46 9.62
C LEU A 152 12.80 -11.74 10.46
N THR A 153 12.36 -12.84 9.89
CA THR A 153 12.55 -14.18 10.47
C THR A 153 14.01 -14.61 10.36
N ALA A 154 14.40 -15.63 11.14
CA ALA A 154 15.75 -16.18 11.06
C ALA A 154 16.10 -16.65 9.63
N THR A 155 15.17 -17.29 8.94
CA THR A 155 15.34 -17.75 7.55
C THR A 155 15.50 -16.59 6.57
N GLU A 156 14.71 -15.52 6.72
CA GLU A 156 14.84 -14.31 5.89
C GLU A 156 16.18 -13.62 6.10
N THR A 157 16.65 -13.55 7.35
CA THR A 157 17.97 -13.01 7.70
C THR A 157 19.09 -13.84 7.09
N GLN A 158 19.02 -15.17 7.18
CA GLN A 158 19.99 -16.08 6.54
C GLN A 158 19.97 -15.92 5.02
N PHE A 159 18.79 -15.89 4.41
CA PHE A 159 18.65 -15.67 2.97
C PHE A 159 19.28 -14.34 2.52
N LEU A 160 19.03 -13.24 3.22
CA LEU A 160 19.61 -11.94 2.91
C LEU A 160 21.14 -11.94 3.04
N HIS A 161 21.68 -12.61 4.06
CA HIS A 161 23.13 -12.76 4.20
C HIS A 161 23.73 -13.51 3.00
N ILE A 162 23.11 -14.61 2.57
CA ILE A 162 23.58 -15.39 1.42
C ILE A 162 23.39 -14.61 0.11
N ALA A 163 22.26 -13.90 -0.05
CA ALA A 163 22.03 -13.02 -1.20
C ALA A 163 23.06 -11.89 -1.28
N LYS A 164 23.46 -11.31 -0.14
CA LYS A 164 24.56 -10.35 -0.07
C LYS A 164 25.86 -10.94 -0.60
N VAL A 165 26.26 -12.11 -0.12
CA VAL A 165 27.46 -12.81 -0.62
C VAL A 165 27.34 -13.12 -2.11
N ALA A 166 26.18 -13.52 -2.58
CA ALA A 166 25.92 -13.84 -3.97
C ALA A 166 26.07 -12.63 -4.92
N VAL A 167 25.70 -11.43 -4.48
CA VAL A 167 25.76 -10.19 -5.28
C VAL A 167 27.12 -9.50 -5.14
N SER A 168 27.65 -9.38 -3.93
CA SER A 168 28.85 -8.59 -3.65
C SER A 168 30.13 -9.40 -3.44
N GLY A 169 30.02 -10.72 -3.45
CA GLY A 169 31.15 -11.61 -3.15
C GLY A 169 31.38 -11.84 -1.66
N GLY A 170 32.32 -12.69 -1.32
CA GLY A 170 32.70 -13.05 0.04
C GLY A 170 32.42 -14.52 0.38
N GLU A 171 32.45 -14.85 1.67
CA GLU A 171 32.22 -16.19 2.19
C GLU A 171 30.93 -16.26 2.99
N ILE A 172 30.26 -17.39 2.92
CA ILE A 172 29.05 -17.63 3.72
C ILE A 172 29.49 -18.08 5.11
N SER A 173 29.28 -17.23 6.10
CA SER A 173 29.65 -17.47 7.50
C SER A 173 28.47 -17.97 8.36
N ALA A 174 27.31 -18.21 7.76
CA ALA A 174 26.11 -18.64 8.49
C ALA A 174 26.18 -20.11 8.87
N GLU A 175 25.98 -20.42 10.15
CA GLU A 175 25.82 -21.76 10.69
C GLU A 175 24.34 -22.15 10.77
N ASN A 176 24.05 -23.46 10.71
CA ASN A 176 22.69 -24.01 10.84
C ASN A 176 21.68 -23.40 9.83
N VAL A 177 22.08 -23.27 8.57
CA VAL A 177 21.23 -22.73 7.50
C VAL A 177 20.18 -23.75 7.09
N ASP A 178 18.90 -23.35 7.09
CA ASP A 178 17.85 -24.10 6.40
C ASP A 178 17.94 -23.86 4.88
N TRP A 179 18.79 -24.65 4.22
CA TRP A 179 19.04 -24.53 2.77
C TRP A 179 17.77 -24.73 1.94
N SER A 180 16.82 -25.57 2.40
CA SER A 180 15.56 -25.79 1.68
C SER A 180 14.72 -24.52 1.66
N ALA A 181 14.57 -23.88 2.80
CA ALA A 181 13.83 -22.64 2.92
C ALA A 181 14.54 -21.46 2.20
N VAL A 182 15.89 -21.39 2.29
CA VAL A 182 16.68 -20.38 1.58
C VAL A 182 16.53 -20.51 0.07
N PHE A 183 16.61 -21.71 -0.50
CA PHE A 183 16.43 -21.90 -1.95
C PHE A 183 15.00 -21.65 -2.40
N ALA A 184 14.00 -21.98 -1.57
CA ALA A 184 12.60 -21.63 -1.82
C ALA A 184 12.41 -20.11 -1.90
N LEU A 185 12.95 -19.35 -0.93
CA LEU A 185 12.94 -17.87 -0.98
C LEU A 185 13.69 -17.33 -2.19
N ALA A 186 14.88 -17.87 -2.50
CA ALA A 186 15.65 -17.47 -3.67
C ALA A 186 14.85 -17.65 -4.97
N GLY A 187 14.11 -18.75 -5.09
CA GLY A 187 13.23 -19.00 -6.22
C GLY A 187 12.10 -17.97 -6.32
N GLN A 188 11.44 -17.68 -5.19
CA GLN A 188 10.37 -16.68 -5.09
C GLN A 188 10.87 -15.26 -5.45
N GLN A 189 12.13 -14.94 -5.10
CA GLN A 189 12.75 -13.65 -5.37
C GLN A 189 13.44 -13.56 -6.75
N LYS A 190 13.37 -14.63 -7.57
CA LYS A 190 14.07 -14.75 -8.88
C LYS A 190 15.59 -14.59 -8.80
N LEU A 191 16.17 -15.02 -7.68
CA LEU A 191 17.61 -14.99 -7.40
C LEU A 191 18.23 -16.40 -7.25
N LEU A 192 17.46 -17.47 -7.56
CA LEU A 192 17.91 -18.85 -7.31
C LEU A 192 19.26 -19.19 -7.94
N PRO A 193 19.55 -18.88 -9.23
CA PRO A 193 20.85 -19.18 -9.81
C PRO A 193 21.99 -18.43 -9.10
N LEU A 194 21.79 -17.15 -8.80
CA LEU A 194 22.78 -16.31 -8.15
C LEU A 194 23.12 -16.81 -6.74
N VAL A 195 22.08 -17.10 -5.94
CA VAL A 195 22.21 -17.64 -4.58
C VAL A 195 22.85 -19.02 -4.59
N PHE A 196 22.48 -19.88 -5.55
CA PHE A 196 23.05 -21.22 -5.69
C PHE A 196 24.56 -21.18 -5.98
N GLU A 197 25.02 -20.25 -6.84
CA GLU A 197 26.45 -20.09 -7.16
C GLU A 197 27.30 -19.71 -5.94
N ALA A 198 26.76 -18.93 -5.02
CA ALA A 198 27.40 -18.64 -3.74
C ALA A 198 27.32 -19.86 -2.80
N ALA A 199 26.13 -20.44 -2.65
CA ALA A 199 25.85 -21.53 -1.71
C ALA A 199 26.67 -22.80 -2.01
N ARG A 200 26.88 -23.15 -3.29
CA ARG A 200 27.61 -24.37 -3.67
C ARG A 200 29.08 -24.35 -3.26
N LYS A 201 29.62 -23.19 -2.91
CA LYS A 201 31.00 -23.02 -2.42
C LYS A 201 31.09 -23.23 -0.90
N ALA A 202 29.95 -23.22 -0.19
CA ALA A 202 29.95 -23.43 1.24
C ALA A 202 30.22 -24.89 1.61
N PRO A 203 30.90 -25.19 2.73
CA PRO A 203 31.12 -26.56 3.22
C PRO A 203 29.84 -27.37 3.35
N ALA A 204 28.75 -26.75 3.78
CA ALA A 204 27.43 -27.36 3.93
C ALA A 204 26.83 -27.93 2.61
N ALA A 205 27.36 -27.59 1.44
CA ALA A 205 26.93 -28.16 0.17
C ALA A 205 27.20 -29.68 0.10
N ALA A 206 28.31 -30.14 0.67
CA ALA A 206 28.64 -31.56 0.75
C ALA A 206 27.71 -32.32 1.71
N GLU A 207 27.36 -31.70 2.81
CA GLU A 207 26.45 -32.28 3.83
C GLU A 207 25.01 -32.40 3.31
N ASN A 208 24.60 -31.53 2.39
CA ASN A 208 23.26 -31.48 1.78
C ASN A 208 23.26 -31.89 0.30
N ALA A 209 24.13 -32.83 -0.10
CA ALA A 209 24.41 -33.17 -1.50
C ALA A 209 23.15 -33.49 -2.34
N ALA A 210 22.17 -34.21 -1.80
CA ALA A 210 20.94 -34.55 -2.52
C ALA A 210 20.09 -33.30 -2.84
N LEU A 211 19.92 -32.38 -1.88
CA LEU A 211 19.19 -31.12 -2.07
C LEU A 211 19.92 -30.26 -3.12
N PHE A 212 21.23 -30.08 -2.97
CA PHE A 212 22.03 -29.28 -3.91
C PHE A 212 22.02 -29.87 -5.33
N ALA A 213 22.02 -31.19 -5.50
CA ALA A 213 21.87 -31.82 -6.80
C ALA A 213 20.52 -31.53 -7.46
N SER A 214 19.42 -31.60 -6.68
CA SER A 214 18.09 -31.26 -7.16
C SER A 214 17.97 -29.78 -7.56
N VAL A 215 18.47 -28.86 -6.72
CA VAL A 215 18.44 -27.41 -6.99
C VAL A 215 19.32 -27.09 -8.19
N LYS A 216 20.47 -27.75 -8.34
CA LYS A 216 21.35 -27.57 -9.52
C LYS A 216 20.62 -27.85 -10.83
N GLN A 217 19.78 -28.89 -10.91
CA GLN A 217 19.00 -29.17 -12.12
C GLN A 217 18.06 -28.02 -12.46
N GLN A 218 17.38 -27.44 -11.47
CA GLN A 218 16.50 -26.28 -11.65
C GLN A 218 17.29 -25.05 -12.11
N VAL A 219 18.45 -24.80 -11.48
CA VAL A 219 19.34 -23.67 -11.84
C VAL A 219 19.82 -23.79 -13.27
N VAL A 220 20.33 -24.96 -13.67
CA VAL A 220 20.80 -25.20 -15.06
C VAL A 220 19.66 -24.96 -16.07
N ALA A 221 18.46 -25.44 -15.79
CA ALA A 221 17.31 -25.19 -16.67
C ALA A 221 16.95 -23.69 -16.78
N GLN A 222 17.00 -22.95 -15.66
CA GLN A 222 16.71 -21.52 -15.65
C GLN A 222 17.80 -20.73 -16.40
N VAL A 223 19.06 -21.01 -16.14
CA VAL A 223 20.21 -20.35 -16.79
C VAL A 223 20.18 -20.61 -18.29
N LEU A 224 20.02 -21.87 -18.71
CA LEU A 224 19.92 -22.20 -20.14
C LEU A 224 18.76 -21.46 -20.82
N SER A 225 17.59 -21.43 -20.19
CA SER A 225 16.44 -20.69 -20.72
C SER A 225 16.74 -19.19 -20.83
N GLN A 226 17.44 -18.61 -19.85
CA GLN A 226 17.80 -17.19 -19.87
C GLN A 226 18.83 -16.88 -20.96
N THR A 227 19.83 -17.75 -21.16
CA THR A 227 20.85 -17.60 -22.23
C THR A 227 20.19 -17.65 -23.60
N VAL A 228 19.36 -18.67 -23.88
CA VAL A 228 18.62 -18.78 -25.15
C VAL A 228 17.72 -17.57 -25.38
N ARG A 229 17.09 -17.06 -24.32
CA ARG A 229 16.25 -15.86 -24.39
C ARG A 229 17.07 -14.62 -24.75
N ALA A 230 18.22 -14.41 -24.10
CA ALA A 230 19.09 -13.27 -24.36
C ALA A 230 19.60 -13.24 -25.81
N GLU A 231 19.99 -14.40 -26.34
CA GLU A 231 20.40 -14.53 -27.75
C GLU A 231 19.24 -14.25 -28.72
N ALA A 232 18.06 -14.82 -28.45
CA ALA A 232 16.89 -14.58 -29.27
C ALA A 232 16.45 -13.10 -29.25
N PHE A 233 16.54 -12.44 -28.08
CA PHE A 233 16.29 -11.01 -27.95
C PHE A 233 17.29 -10.18 -28.76
N ALA A 234 18.58 -10.47 -28.63
CA ALA A 234 19.62 -9.75 -29.38
C ALA A 234 19.49 -9.94 -30.90
N ALA A 235 19.03 -11.11 -31.35
CA ALA A 235 18.71 -11.34 -32.76
C ALA A 235 17.52 -10.50 -33.22
N LEU A 236 16.39 -10.53 -32.47
CA LEU A 236 15.21 -9.71 -32.77
C LEU A 236 15.55 -8.22 -32.77
N TYR A 237 16.32 -7.75 -31.78
CA TYR A 237 16.74 -6.34 -31.72
C TYR A 237 17.51 -5.92 -32.97
N ARG A 238 18.43 -6.75 -33.46
CA ARG A 238 19.18 -6.47 -34.69
C ARG A 238 18.27 -6.36 -35.92
N GLU A 239 17.27 -7.21 -36.04
CA GLU A 239 16.28 -7.16 -37.12
C GLU A 239 15.46 -5.86 -37.07
N LEU A 240 14.99 -5.45 -35.88
CA LEU A 240 14.28 -4.18 -35.71
C LEU A 240 15.17 -2.99 -36.08
N ARG A 241 16.46 -3.00 -35.69
CA ARG A 241 17.42 -1.96 -36.05
C ARG A 241 17.72 -1.94 -37.55
N ALA A 242 17.83 -3.10 -38.19
CA ALA A 242 18.02 -3.21 -39.64
C ALA A 242 16.80 -2.69 -40.44
N ALA A 243 15.59 -2.81 -39.88
CA ALA A 243 14.38 -2.21 -40.43
C ALA A 243 14.29 -0.67 -40.21
N GLY A 244 15.32 -0.05 -39.61
CA GLY A 244 15.36 1.39 -39.36
C GLY A 244 14.55 1.84 -38.13
N LEU A 245 14.13 0.92 -37.28
CA LEU A 245 13.41 1.21 -36.04
C LEU A 245 14.38 1.50 -34.88
N HIS A 246 13.93 2.24 -33.89
CA HIS A 246 14.76 2.70 -32.77
C HIS A 246 14.19 2.29 -31.40
N PRO A 247 13.93 0.97 -31.16
CA PRO A 247 13.43 0.53 -29.87
C PRO A 247 14.48 0.77 -28.78
N ILE A 248 14.05 1.44 -27.71
CA ILE A 248 14.88 1.69 -26.53
C ILE A 248 14.70 0.50 -25.60
N VAL A 249 15.80 -0.19 -25.29
CA VAL A 249 15.80 -1.30 -24.34
C VAL A 249 15.74 -0.74 -22.92
N VAL A 250 14.86 -1.30 -22.10
CA VAL A 250 14.75 -0.93 -20.68
C VAL A 250 14.89 -2.15 -19.79
N LYS A 251 15.42 -1.98 -18.58
CA LYS A 251 15.70 -3.08 -17.58
C LYS A 251 16.44 -4.30 -18.21
N GLY A 252 15.76 -5.44 -18.18
CA GLY A 252 16.11 -6.76 -18.75
C GLY A 252 17.58 -6.96 -19.07
N GLN A 253 17.89 -6.88 -20.35
CA GLN A 253 19.21 -7.16 -20.90
C GLN A 253 20.30 -6.16 -20.44
N LEU A 254 19.94 -4.90 -20.21
CA LEU A 254 20.89 -3.89 -19.72
C LEU A 254 21.30 -4.14 -18.28
N CYS A 255 20.33 -4.49 -17.42
CA CYS A 255 20.63 -4.76 -16.01
C CYS A 255 21.38 -6.09 -15.84
N SER A 256 21.11 -7.12 -16.65
CA SER A 256 21.76 -8.44 -16.52
C SER A 256 23.29 -8.35 -16.64
N ARG A 257 23.80 -7.47 -17.47
CA ARG A 257 25.26 -7.25 -17.69
C ARG A 257 25.99 -6.70 -16.47
N LEU A 258 25.27 -6.17 -15.51
CA LEU A 258 25.83 -5.65 -14.26
C LEU A 258 25.94 -6.71 -13.17
N TYR A 259 25.34 -7.88 -13.38
CA TYR A 259 25.41 -8.99 -12.43
C TYR A 259 26.74 -9.75 -12.56
N PRO A 260 27.20 -10.43 -11.49
CA PRO A 260 28.40 -11.24 -11.54
C PRO A 260 28.42 -12.30 -12.67
N LEU A 261 27.21 -12.81 -13.01
CA LEU A 261 26.97 -13.70 -14.14
C LEU A 261 25.65 -13.22 -14.79
N GLU A 262 25.73 -12.79 -16.05
CA GLU A 262 24.63 -12.15 -16.78
C GLU A 262 23.37 -13.03 -16.87
N ASP A 263 23.55 -14.32 -17.13
CA ASP A 263 22.49 -15.32 -17.29
C ASP A 263 21.86 -15.77 -15.94
N HIS A 264 22.42 -15.31 -14.82
CA HIS A 264 21.87 -15.56 -13.47
C HIS A 264 20.82 -14.53 -13.06
N ARG A 265 20.65 -13.42 -13.82
CA ARG A 265 19.55 -12.50 -13.66
C ARG A 265 18.32 -13.01 -14.43
N ILE A 266 17.50 -13.80 -13.75
CA ILE A 266 16.30 -14.37 -14.38
C ILE A 266 15.26 -13.29 -14.65
N SER A 267 14.81 -13.17 -15.91
CA SER A 267 13.73 -12.30 -16.35
C SER A 267 12.56 -13.13 -16.91
N ALA A 268 11.35 -12.59 -16.85
CA ALA A 268 10.16 -13.17 -17.46
C ALA A 268 9.77 -12.44 -18.76
N ASP A 269 10.15 -11.19 -18.87
CA ASP A 269 9.81 -10.21 -19.87
C ASP A 269 11.05 -9.47 -20.38
N ASP A 270 10.98 -8.99 -21.61
CA ASP A 270 11.94 -8.05 -22.18
C ASP A 270 11.18 -6.85 -22.73
N ASP A 271 11.57 -5.65 -22.33
CA ASP A 271 10.82 -4.43 -22.57
C ASP A 271 11.49 -3.55 -23.62
N PHE A 272 10.71 -3.12 -24.59
CA PHE A 272 11.05 -2.06 -25.51
C PHE A 272 10.18 -0.82 -25.24
N TYR A 273 10.79 0.33 -25.13
CA TYR A 273 10.11 1.60 -25.19
C TYR A 273 10.34 2.21 -26.57
N ILE A 274 9.26 2.62 -27.23
CA ILE A 274 9.33 3.18 -28.57
C ILE A 274 8.47 4.45 -28.70
N PRO A 275 8.95 5.50 -29.41
CA PRO A 275 8.16 6.69 -29.66
C PRO A 275 6.85 6.36 -30.41
N ASP A 276 5.78 7.09 -30.12
CA ASP A 276 4.46 6.89 -30.70
C ASP A 276 4.47 6.78 -32.24
N GLY A 277 5.30 7.58 -32.93
CA GLY A 277 5.38 7.59 -34.38
C GLY A 277 5.97 6.31 -34.99
N GLU A 278 6.80 5.57 -34.26
CA GLU A 278 7.40 4.32 -34.72
C GLU A 278 6.63 3.08 -34.24
N PHE A 279 5.67 3.23 -33.33
CA PHE A 279 4.95 2.11 -32.74
C PHE A 279 4.24 1.23 -33.77
N PRO A 280 3.48 1.75 -34.78
CA PRO A 280 2.84 0.91 -35.78
C PRO A 280 3.85 0.10 -36.60
N ALA A 281 4.94 0.72 -37.04
CA ALA A 281 5.97 0.02 -37.81
C ALA A 281 6.70 -1.04 -36.98
N CYS A 282 6.94 -0.79 -35.68
CA CYS A 282 7.51 -1.76 -34.77
C CYS A 282 6.56 -2.94 -34.53
N HIS A 283 5.26 -2.67 -34.38
CA HIS A 283 4.24 -3.70 -34.29
C HIS A 283 4.26 -4.64 -35.50
N GLU A 284 4.23 -4.09 -36.73
CA GLU A 284 4.31 -4.85 -37.96
C GLU A 284 5.59 -5.67 -38.03
N ALA A 285 6.75 -5.07 -37.72
CA ALA A 285 8.02 -5.77 -37.73
C ALA A 285 8.08 -6.93 -36.72
N LEU A 286 7.45 -6.81 -35.55
CA LEU A 286 7.34 -7.90 -34.59
C LEU A 286 6.49 -9.05 -35.14
N LEU A 287 5.37 -8.76 -35.82
CA LEU A 287 4.54 -9.78 -36.48
C LEU A 287 5.28 -10.47 -37.62
N GLU A 288 6.00 -9.74 -38.46
CA GLU A 288 6.85 -10.29 -39.55
C GLU A 288 7.94 -11.21 -39.01
N ASN A 289 8.49 -10.92 -37.82
CA ASN A 289 9.42 -11.78 -37.11
C ASN A 289 8.76 -13.00 -36.44
N GLY A 290 7.46 -13.22 -36.67
CA GLY A 290 6.69 -14.38 -36.21
C GLY A 290 6.28 -14.31 -34.74
N LEU A 291 6.26 -13.12 -34.13
CA LEU A 291 5.63 -12.91 -32.84
C LEU A 291 4.12 -12.70 -33.03
N THR A 292 3.35 -12.97 -32.01
CA THR A 292 1.88 -12.81 -31.97
C THR A 292 1.46 -12.07 -30.71
N THR A 293 0.34 -11.36 -30.78
CA THR A 293 -0.26 -10.68 -29.63
C THR A 293 -1.72 -11.10 -29.45
N ASP A 294 -2.19 -11.13 -28.22
CA ASP A 294 -3.60 -11.35 -27.87
C ASP A 294 -4.37 -10.02 -27.74
N THR A 295 -3.70 -8.87 -27.90
CA THR A 295 -4.34 -7.55 -27.84
C THR A 295 -5.25 -7.36 -29.06
N PRO A 296 -6.55 -7.06 -28.85
CA PRO A 296 -7.48 -6.83 -29.97
C PRO A 296 -7.05 -5.65 -30.85
N GLU A 297 -7.24 -5.75 -32.17
CA GLU A 297 -6.80 -4.74 -33.14
C GLU A 297 -7.38 -3.33 -32.85
N ASN A 298 -8.61 -3.26 -32.37
CA ASN A 298 -9.24 -2.00 -31.96
C ASN A 298 -8.65 -1.37 -30.70
N GLU A 299 -7.89 -2.10 -29.91
CA GLU A 299 -7.21 -1.62 -28.70
C GLU A 299 -5.75 -1.24 -28.98
N LEU A 300 -5.13 -1.78 -30.03
CA LEU A 300 -3.72 -1.54 -30.37
C LEU A 300 -3.40 -0.04 -30.55
N ALA A 301 -4.32 0.73 -31.12
CA ALA A 301 -4.12 2.16 -31.37
C ALA A 301 -4.00 3.01 -30.07
N THR A 302 -4.58 2.53 -28.98
CA THR A 302 -4.67 3.28 -27.71
C THR A 302 -3.97 2.60 -26.53
N ALA A 303 -3.45 1.38 -26.75
CA ALA A 303 -2.75 0.64 -25.72
C ALA A 303 -1.42 1.33 -25.36
N ASP A 304 -1.16 1.51 -24.07
CA ASP A 304 0.11 2.02 -23.56
C ASP A 304 1.24 0.98 -23.65
N GLU A 305 0.86 -0.31 -23.61
CA GLU A 305 1.73 -1.48 -23.65
C GLU A 305 1.03 -2.60 -24.43
N VAL A 306 1.78 -3.31 -25.26
CA VAL A 306 1.32 -4.50 -25.98
C VAL A 306 2.33 -5.62 -25.80
N SER A 307 1.84 -6.78 -25.35
CA SER A 307 2.64 -7.98 -25.14
C SER A 307 2.66 -8.87 -26.37
N TYR A 308 3.84 -9.43 -26.67
CA TYR A 308 4.06 -10.34 -27.80
C TYR A 308 4.74 -11.62 -27.34
N THR A 309 4.32 -12.74 -27.93
CA THR A 309 4.92 -14.06 -27.73
C THR A 309 5.29 -14.71 -29.05
N LYS A 310 6.24 -15.63 -29.04
CA LYS A 310 6.58 -16.43 -30.21
C LYS A 310 6.55 -17.92 -29.87
N LYS A 311 5.73 -18.68 -30.59
CA LYS A 311 5.61 -20.12 -30.37
C LYS A 311 6.97 -20.83 -30.55
N GLY A 312 7.36 -21.61 -29.55
CA GLY A 312 8.64 -22.33 -29.56
C GLY A 312 9.86 -21.48 -29.25
N SER A 313 9.68 -20.22 -28.84
CA SER A 313 10.73 -19.32 -28.37
C SER A 313 10.46 -18.91 -26.92
N PRO A 314 11.49 -18.66 -26.11
CA PRO A 314 11.31 -18.12 -24.76
C PRO A 314 11.03 -16.61 -24.74
N LEU A 315 10.93 -15.96 -25.91
CA LEU A 315 10.68 -14.53 -26.01
C LEU A 315 9.29 -14.18 -25.51
N TYR A 316 9.24 -13.19 -24.62
CA TYR A 316 8.05 -12.47 -24.22
C TYR A 316 8.44 -10.99 -24.25
N ILE A 317 7.92 -10.26 -25.24
CA ILE A 317 8.27 -8.86 -25.49
C ILE A 317 7.11 -7.97 -25.04
N GLU A 318 7.40 -6.98 -24.24
CA GLU A 318 6.48 -5.89 -23.90
C GLU A 318 6.92 -4.63 -24.67
N LEU A 319 6.08 -4.23 -25.65
CA LEU A 319 6.30 -3.02 -26.42
C LEU A 319 5.54 -1.87 -25.78
N HIS A 320 6.26 -0.95 -25.16
CA HIS A 320 5.73 0.20 -24.46
C HIS A 320 5.69 1.43 -25.36
N ARG A 321 4.52 2.01 -25.51
CA ARG A 321 4.31 3.38 -26.01
C ARG A 321 4.47 4.38 -24.86
N ARG A 322 4.06 3.97 -23.67
CA ARG A 322 4.24 4.69 -22.41
C ARG A 322 4.78 3.74 -21.35
N LEU A 323 5.72 4.23 -20.57
CA LEU A 323 6.40 3.42 -19.54
C LEU A 323 5.50 3.12 -18.32
N PHE A 324 4.47 3.93 -18.13
CA PHE A 324 3.51 3.81 -17.02
C PHE A 324 2.09 3.96 -17.56
N ASP A 325 1.18 3.14 -17.06
CA ASP A 325 -0.22 3.09 -17.49
C ASP A 325 -0.92 4.44 -17.29
N SER A 326 -1.45 5.01 -18.37
CA SER A 326 -2.17 6.29 -18.40
C SER A 326 -3.61 6.18 -17.87
N ALA A 327 -4.20 4.98 -17.87
CA ALA A 327 -5.54 4.76 -17.31
C ALA A 327 -5.58 4.89 -15.78
N GLU A 328 -4.43 4.90 -15.14
CA GLU A 328 -4.29 5.21 -13.74
C GLU A 328 -3.80 6.64 -13.53
N ASP A 329 -4.70 7.58 -13.16
CA ASP A 329 -4.41 9.02 -12.93
C ASP A 329 -3.15 9.32 -12.08
N ALA A 330 -2.67 8.33 -11.33
CA ALA A 330 -1.46 8.43 -10.54
C ALA A 330 -0.16 8.28 -11.37
N HIS A 331 -0.24 7.70 -12.57
CA HIS A 331 0.92 7.35 -13.39
C HIS A 331 1.21 8.33 -14.53
N ASP A 332 0.27 9.18 -14.91
CA ASP A 332 0.50 10.22 -15.93
C ASP A 332 1.64 11.17 -15.56
N ASP A 333 1.75 11.53 -14.29
CA ASP A 333 2.87 12.35 -13.80
C ASP A 333 4.23 11.66 -13.94
N LEU A 334 4.29 10.30 -13.93
CA LEU A 334 5.53 9.54 -14.09
C LEU A 334 6.04 9.60 -15.54
N ASN A 335 5.16 9.50 -16.53
CA ASN A 335 5.57 9.54 -17.94
C ASN A 335 6.20 10.87 -18.35
N ARG A 336 5.86 11.98 -17.69
CA ARG A 336 6.45 13.30 -17.96
C ARG A 336 7.96 13.37 -17.77
N PHE A 337 8.54 12.52 -16.96
CA PHE A 337 9.99 12.47 -16.76
C PHE A 337 10.73 11.89 -17.98
N PHE A 338 10.01 11.25 -18.89
CA PHE A 338 10.55 10.50 -20.02
C PHE A 338 10.09 11.03 -21.38
N SER A 339 9.38 12.18 -21.44
CA SER A 339 8.87 12.77 -22.69
C SER A 339 9.96 13.25 -23.64
N ASP A 340 11.11 13.70 -23.09
CA ASP A 340 12.21 14.31 -23.87
C ASP A 340 13.47 13.44 -23.85
N LEU A 341 13.30 12.10 -23.84
CA LEU A 341 14.41 11.15 -23.83
C LEU A 341 15.29 11.32 -25.08
N LYS A 342 16.58 11.44 -24.85
CA LYS A 342 17.61 11.35 -25.88
C LYS A 342 18.33 10.01 -25.69
N PRO A 343 17.98 8.98 -26.45
CA PRO A 343 18.60 7.67 -26.28
C PRO A 343 20.11 7.72 -26.44
N VAL A 344 20.80 6.89 -25.67
CA VAL A 344 22.23 6.66 -25.76
C VAL A 344 22.51 5.20 -26.09
N GLU A 345 23.68 4.90 -26.62
CA GLU A 345 24.07 3.52 -26.85
C GLU A 345 24.80 2.97 -25.61
N ILE A 346 24.29 1.87 -25.07
CA ILE A 346 24.88 1.12 -23.96
C ILE A 346 25.00 -0.35 -24.40
N ASP A 347 26.21 -0.86 -24.47
CA ASP A 347 26.52 -2.25 -24.80
C ASP A 347 25.83 -2.76 -26.09
N GLY A 348 25.74 -1.90 -27.12
CA GLY A 348 25.15 -2.24 -28.41
C GLY A 348 23.62 -2.15 -28.45
N PHE A 349 22.97 -1.62 -27.40
CA PHE A 349 21.54 -1.34 -27.35
C PHE A 349 21.28 0.17 -27.22
N LEU A 350 20.27 0.67 -27.91
CA LEU A 350 19.70 1.97 -27.55
C LEU A 350 19.04 1.86 -26.18
N ALA A 351 19.41 2.75 -25.28
CA ALA A 351 18.97 2.78 -23.91
C ALA A 351 18.60 4.20 -23.47
N MET A 352 17.90 4.32 -22.36
CA MET A 352 17.79 5.61 -21.67
C MET A 352 19.17 6.03 -21.16
N PRO A 353 19.47 7.34 -21.10
CA PRO A 353 20.66 7.82 -20.40
C PRO A 353 20.68 7.28 -18.96
N PRO A 354 21.85 7.05 -18.37
CA PRO A 354 21.98 6.39 -17.06
C PRO A 354 21.14 7.01 -15.93
N HIS A 355 20.99 8.34 -15.92
CA HIS A 355 20.15 9.03 -14.93
C HIS A 355 18.67 8.67 -15.08
N GLU A 356 18.14 8.78 -16.30
CA GLU A 356 16.75 8.48 -16.62
C GLU A 356 16.45 6.99 -16.42
N HIS A 357 17.39 6.12 -16.73
CA HIS A 357 17.23 4.68 -16.51
C HIS A 357 17.17 4.34 -15.02
N LEU A 358 18.02 4.94 -14.18
CA LEU A 358 17.92 4.76 -12.72
C LEU A 358 16.58 5.25 -12.19
N LEU A 359 16.13 6.44 -12.63
CA LEU A 359 14.80 6.95 -12.27
C LEU A 359 13.70 5.97 -12.69
N TYR A 360 13.78 5.42 -13.90
CA TYR A 360 12.84 4.41 -14.37
C TYR A 360 12.84 3.15 -13.50
N LEU A 361 14.00 2.60 -13.15
CA LEU A 361 14.11 1.43 -12.27
C LEU A 361 13.45 1.68 -10.91
N ILE A 362 13.68 2.85 -10.32
CA ILE A 362 13.08 3.26 -9.05
C ILE A 362 11.56 3.37 -9.18
N LEU A 363 11.07 4.10 -10.18
CA LEU A 363 9.63 4.34 -10.36
C LEU A 363 8.88 3.06 -10.76
N HIS A 364 9.52 2.18 -11.52
CA HIS A 364 8.98 0.87 -11.86
C HIS A 364 8.85 -0.02 -10.61
N ALA A 365 9.89 -0.08 -9.75
CA ALA A 365 9.81 -0.78 -8.48
C ALA A 365 8.75 -0.16 -7.56
N TYR A 366 8.66 1.16 -7.52
CA TYR A 366 7.65 1.91 -6.76
C TYR A 366 6.21 1.58 -7.21
N LYS A 367 5.95 1.57 -8.54
CA LYS A 367 4.65 1.17 -9.12
C LYS A 367 4.24 -0.22 -8.61
N HIS A 368 5.15 -1.18 -8.71
CA HIS A 368 4.89 -2.55 -8.26
C HIS A 368 4.72 -2.66 -6.75
N PHE A 369 5.51 -1.92 -5.97
CA PHE A 369 5.35 -1.86 -4.52
C PHE A 369 3.96 -1.32 -4.13
N VAL A 370 3.47 -0.27 -4.75
CA VAL A 370 2.13 0.27 -4.52
C VAL A 370 1.04 -0.72 -4.94
N GLY A 371 1.25 -1.44 -6.03
CA GLY A 371 0.34 -2.46 -6.57
C GLY A 371 0.42 -3.79 -5.81
N CYS A 372 1.05 -4.76 -6.40
CA CYS A 372 1.06 -6.16 -5.95
C CYS A 372 2.27 -6.54 -5.08
N GLY A 373 3.36 -5.77 -5.10
CA GLY A 373 4.61 -6.04 -4.39
C GLY A 373 5.82 -6.14 -5.33
N ILE A 374 7.00 -6.13 -4.73
CA ILE A 374 8.29 -6.17 -5.43
C ILE A 374 9.13 -7.35 -4.93
N GLY A 375 10.11 -7.76 -5.72
CA GLY A 375 11.11 -8.76 -5.30
C GLY A 375 12.46 -8.12 -5.00
N LEU A 376 13.33 -8.86 -4.33
CA LEU A 376 14.68 -8.41 -3.96
C LEU A 376 15.53 -8.09 -5.22
N ARG A 377 15.24 -8.73 -6.36
CA ARG A 377 15.92 -8.48 -7.63
C ARG A 377 15.83 -7.02 -8.06
N GLN A 378 14.70 -6.32 -7.83
CA GLN A 378 14.59 -4.90 -8.19
C GLN A 378 15.56 -4.02 -7.40
N PHE A 379 15.83 -4.36 -6.14
CA PHE A 379 16.85 -3.65 -5.36
C PHE A 379 18.27 -3.97 -5.86
N CYS A 380 18.53 -5.20 -6.32
CA CYS A 380 19.81 -5.52 -7.00
C CYS A 380 19.97 -4.65 -8.26
N ASP A 381 18.95 -4.59 -9.14
CA ASP A 381 18.99 -3.81 -10.37
C ASP A 381 19.29 -2.32 -10.08
N ILE A 382 18.57 -1.72 -9.10
CA ILE A 382 18.76 -0.32 -8.70
C ILE A 382 20.18 -0.08 -8.16
N GLY A 383 20.67 -0.96 -7.29
CA GLY A 383 21.99 -0.81 -6.67
C GLY A 383 23.14 -1.00 -7.67
N LEU A 384 23.08 -2.04 -8.48
CA LEU A 384 24.12 -2.31 -9.49
C LEU A 384 24.16 -1.21 -10.55
N TRP A 385 23.00 -0.68 -10.96
CA TRP A 385 22.94 0.46 -11.87
C TRP A 385 23.52 1.73 -11.25
N ALA A 386 23.16 2.02 -9.99
CA ALA A 386 23.70 3.14 -9.24
C ALA A 386 25.23 3.03 -9.06
N GLN A 387 25.76 1.82 -8.85
CA GLN A 387 27.20 1.55 -8.77
C GLN A 387 27.91 1.80 -10.10
N ALA A 388 27.40 1.18 -11.18
CA ALA A 388 28.05 1.22 -12.48
C ALA A 388 28.08 2.63 -13.09
N TYR A 389 27.01 3.40 -12.90
CA TYR A 389 26.84 4.70 -13.54
C TYR A 389 26.85 5.87 -12.56
N HIS A 390 27.42 5.71 -11.36
CA HIS A 390 27.40 6.67 -10.25
C HIS A 390 27.73 8.11 -10.68
N GLY A 391 28.79 8.28 -11.48
CA GLY A 391 29.28 9.58 -11.96
C GLY A 391 28.42 10.23 -13.05
N GLN A 392 27.45 9.50 -13.62
CA GLN A 392 26.54 9.98 -14.67
C GLN A 392 25.13 10.26 -14.12
N ILE A 393 24.92 10.10 -12.79
CA ILE A 393 23.66 10.33 -12.12
C ILE A 393 23.70 11.72 -11.48
N ASP A 394 22.74 12.57 -11.83
CA ASP A 394 22.46 13.81 -11.09
C ASP A 394 21.60 13.49 -9.87
N TRP A 395 22.25 13.27 -8.73
CA TRP A 395 21.61 12.86 -7.48
C TRP A 395 20.64 13.90 -6.90
N GLN A 396 20.88 15.21 -7.13
CA GLN A 396 19.97 16.26 -6.69
C GLN A 396 18.69 16.27 -7.54
N ARG A 397 18.85 16.19 -8.85
CA ARG A 397 17.73 16.10 -9.79
C ARG A 397 16.90 14.85 -9.54
N LEU A 398 17.55 13.70 -9.29
CA LEU A 398 16.89 12.44 -8.97
C LEU A 398 16.05 12.57 -7.70
N HIS A 399 16.58 13.23 -6.67
CA HIS A 399 15.84 13.47 -5.43
C HIS A 399 14.60 14.33 -5.68
N ALA A 400 14.76 15.46 -6.36
CA ALA A 400 13.65 16.35 -6.69
C ALA A 400 12.57 15.68 -7.54
N GLN A 401 12.95 14.82 -8.49
CA GLN A 401 12.02 14.03 -9.30
C GLN A 401 11.24 13.01 -8.45
N CYS A 402 11.93 12.28 -7.56
CA CYS A 402 11.30 11.34 -6.65
C CYS A 402 10.38 12.04 -5.63
N GLU A 403 10.76 13.21 -5.12
CA GLU A 403 9.90 13.98 -4.21
C GLU A 403 8.59 14.42 -4.86
N ARG A 404 8.62 14.85 -6.11
CA ARG A 404 7.43 15.29 -6.86
C ARG A 404 6.35 14.22 -6.95
N VAL A 405 6.73 12.95 -6.86
CA VAL A 405 5.81 11.79 -6.97
C VAL A 405 5.73 10.97 -5.67
N HIS A 406 6.22 11.52 -4.56
CA HIS A 406 6.25 10.86 -3.25
C HIS A 406 7.00 9.52 -3.23
N ALA A 407 8.02 9.37 -4.06
CA ALA A 407 8.86 8.19 -4.16
C ALA A 407 10.21 8.35 -3.44
N ALA A 408 10.58 9.54 -2.95
CA ALA A 408 11.93 9.81 -2.42
C ALA A 408 12.29 8.95 -1.20
N THR A 409 11.37 8.78 -0.25
CA THR A 409 11.60 7.95 0.94
C THR A 409 11.70 6.47 0.58
N PHE A 410 10.87 5.98 -0.36
CA PHE A 410 10.95 4.62 -0.90
C PHE A 410 12.29 4.39 -1.62
N ALA A 411 12.70 5.32 -2.50
CA ALA A 411 13.96 5.23 -3.24
C ALA A 411 15.17 5.20 -2.30
N ARG A 412 15.17 6.03 -1.25
CA ARG A 412 16.20 6.00 -0.21
C ARG A 412 16.27 4.64 0.49
N ALA A 413 15.12 4.06 0.87
CA ALA A 413 15.09 2.72 1.44
C ALA A 413 15.63 1.66 0.46
N ALA A 414 15.29 1.76 -0.84
CA ALA A 414 15.80 0.88 -1.88
C ALA A 414 17.34 0.97 -2.01
N PHE A 415 17.90 2.18 -1.99
CA PHE A 415 19.34 2.38 -1.99
C PHE A 415 20.02 1.83 -0.74
N CYS A 416 19.45 2.05 0.45
CA CYS A 416 19.99 1.47 1.68
C CYS A 416 19.92 -0.06 1.68
N ILE A 417 18.84 -0.67 1.18
CA ILE A 417 18.74 -2.12 1.00
C ILE A 417 19.82 -2.63 0.05
N ALA A 418 20.02 -1.97 -1.09
CA ALA A 418 21.06 -2.35 -2.06
C ALA A 418 22.47 -2.23 -1.48
N ARG A 419 22.78 -1.11 -0.82
CA ARG A 419 24.11 -0.86 -0.26
C ARG A 419 24.39 -1.70 0.98
N ASP A 420 23.54 -1.60 1.99
CA ASP A 420 23.80 -2.16 3.32
C ASP A 420 23.31 -3.61 3.43
N GLY A 421 22.14 -3.91 2.84
CA GLY A 421 21.53 -5.24 2.83
C GLY A 421 22.18 -6.20 1.83
N LEU A 422 22.47 -5.74 0.61
CA LEU A 422 23.04 -6.56 -0.47
C LEU A 422 24.53 -6.31 -0.70
N GLY A 423 25.16 -5.37 0.00
CA GLY A 423 26.59 -5.12 -0.04
C GLY A 423 27.10 -4.49 -1.34
N ILE A 424 26.22 -3.91 -2.16
CA ILE A 424 26.60 -3.25 -3.41
C ILE A 424 27.28 -1.91 -3.07
N ALA A 425 28.54 -1.76 -3.47
CA ALA A 425 29.39 -0.64 -3.06
C ALA A 425 29.17 0.60 -3.93
N PHE A 426 28.45 1.59 -3.44
CA PHE A 426 28.32 2.92 -4.04
C PHE A 426 28.11 3.99 -2.97
N ALA A 427 28.55 5.22 -3.27
CA ALA A 427 28.36 6.35 -2.38
C ALA A 427 26.94 6.92 -2.51
N LEU A 428 26.34 7.33 -1.41
CA LEU A 428 25.07 8.04 -1.40
C LEU A 428 25.32 9.47 -0.90
N PRO A 429 25.17 10.49 -1.76
CA PRO A 429 25.26 11.87 -1.32
C PRO A 429 24.01 12.27 -0.54
N ALA A 430 24.12 13.32 0.30
CA ALA A 430 22.94 13.89 0.95
C ALA A 430 21.89 14.36 -0.08
N PRO A 431 20.59 14.15 0.16
CA PRO A 431 19.98 13.60 1.38
C PRO A 431 19.74 12.07 1.33
N TRP A 432 20.30 11.36 0.36
CA TRP A 432 20.10 9.92 0.16
C TRP A 432 20.74 9.04 1.26
N ASP A 433 21.79 9.56 1.92
CA ASP A 433 22.54 8.90 2.99
C ASP A 433 21.84 8.92 4.36
N ALA A 434 20.72 9.66 4.48
CA ALA A 434 20.00 9.76 5.73
C ALA A 434 19.47 8.40 6.18
N ALA A 435 19.64 8.09 7.48
CA ALA A 435 19.21 6.82 8.05
C ALA A 435 17.70 6.58 7.86
N ILE A 436 17.36 5.35 7.51
CA ILE A 436 15.99 4.88 7.34
C ILE A 436 15.90 3.42 7.78
N ASP A 437 14.82 3.06 8.45
CA ASP A 437 14.53 1.68 8.75
C ASP A 437 14.06 0.96 7.48
N THR A 438 14.81 -0.04 7.04
CA THR A 438 14.56 -0.82 5.83
C THR A 438 13.90 -2.17 6.12
N GLU A 439 13.87 -2.61 7.38
CA GLU A 439 13.39 -3.92 7.77
C GLU A 439 11.92 -4.17 7.38
N PRO A 440 10.98 -3.21 7.58
CA PRO A 440 9.61 -3.41 7.16
C PRO A 440 9.43 -3.58 5.65
N LEU A 441 10.24 -2.89 4.82
CA LEU A 441 10.20 -3.04 3.36
C LEU A 441 10.79 -4.36 2.92
N LEU A 442 11.89 -4.80 3.54
CA LEU A 442 12.49 -6.11 3.28
C LEU A 442 11.52 -7.23 3.63
N HIS A 443 10.90 -7.18 4.81
CA HIS A 443 9.92 -8.18 5.22
C HIS A 443 8.73 -8.25 4.24
N ASP A 444 8.14 -7.11 3.85
CA ASP A 444 7.06 -7.06 2.85
C ASP A 444 7.50 -7.64 1.50
N THR A 445 8.74 -7.36 1.08
CA THR A 445 9.35 -7.88 -0.15
C THR A 445 9.50 -9.39 -0.12
N LEU A 446 10.04 -9.94 0.96
CA LEU A 446 10.32 -11.36 1.09
C LEU A 446 9.04 -12.19 1.25
N CYS A 447 8.07 -11.70 2.03
CA CYS A 447 6.76 -12.34 2.17
C CYS A 447 5.94 -12.31 0.88
N GLY A 448 6.05 -11.25 0.08
CA GLY A 448 5.21 -11.06 -1.11
C GLY A 448 5.65 -11.81 -2.35
N GLY A 449 6.93 -12.11 -2.45
CA GLY A 449 7.52 -12.59 -3.71
C GLY A 449 7.42 -11.56 -4.84
N VAL A 450 7.99 -11.91 -5.99
CA VAL A 450 7.95 -11.04 -7.18
C VAL A 450 6.50 -10.94 -7.69
N TYR A 451 6.01 -9.72 -7.80
CA TYR A 451 4.64 -9.40 -8.25
C TYR A 451 3.50 -10.01 -7.41
N GLY A 452 3.74 -10.28 -6.12
CA GLY A 452 2.73 -10.86 -5.24
C GLY A 452 2.36 -12.30 -5.61
N SER A 453 3.25 -13.03 -6.30
CA SER A 453 2.99 -14.38 -6.84
C SER A 453 2.73 -15.43 -5.76
N ASN A 454 3.09 -15.16 -4.51
CA ASN A 454 2.95 -16.10 -3.42
C ASN A 454 1.58 -16.05 -2.72
N ASP A 455 0.79 -15.00 -2.97
CA ASP A 455 -0.45 -14.80 -2.24
C ASP A 455 -1.53 -14.11 -3.10
N TYR A 456 -2.56 -14.86 -3.48
CA TYR A 456 -3.72 -14.31 -4.19
C TYR A 456 -4.44 -13.21 -3.39
N THR A 457 -4.34 -13.22 -2.05
CA THR A 457 -4.89 -12.15 -1.20
C THR A 457 -4.20 -10.83 -1.47
N ARG A 458 -2.93 -10.86 -1.90
CA ARG A 458 -2.12 -9.70 -2.23
C ARG A 458 -2.58 -9.03 -3.53
N LEU A 459 -2.90 -9.80 -4.55
CA LEU A 459 -3.50 -9.31 -5.80
C LEU A 459 -4.85 -8.62 -5.53
N HIS A 460 -5.69 -9.21 -4.66
CA HIS A 460 -6.96 -8.58 -4.26
C HIS A 460 -6.77 -7.33 -3.38
N SER A 461 -5.70 -7.27 -2.58
CA SER A 461 -5.38 -6.09 -1.77
C SER A 461 -4.85 -4.93 -2.60
N SER A 462 -4.28 -5.18 -3.79
CA SER A 462 -3.69 -4.17 -4.67
C SER A 462 -4.67 -3.07 -5.06
N THR A 463 -5.90 -3.42 -5.40
CA THR A 463 -6.95 -2.44 -5.71
C THR A 463 -7.23 -1.48 -4.54
N VAL A 464 -7.14 -1.98 -3.30
CA VAL A 464 -7.35 -1.16 -2.09
C VAL A 464 -6.17 -0.21 -1.89
N THR A 465 -4.94 -0.68 -2.07
CA THR A 465 -3.73 0.13 -1.91
C THR A 465 -3.61 1.21 -2.99
N ILE A 466 -3.83 0.87 -4.26
CA ILE A 466 -3.86 1.83 -5.38
C ILE A 466 -4.93 2.91 -5.15
N ASN A 467 -6.15 2.52 -4.76
CA ASN A 467 -7.21 3.47 -4.46
C ASN A 467 -6.88 4.36 -3.24
N ALA A 468 -6.13 3.86 -2.26
CA ALA A 468 -5.66 4.66 -1.13
C ALA A 468 -4.65 5.72 -1.56
N VAL A 469 -3.71 5.37 -2.46
CA VAL A 469 -2.74 6.32 -3.04
C VAL A 469 -3.47 7.38 -3.88
N LYS A 470 -4.38 6.98 -4.76
CA LYS A 470 -5.20 7.91 -5.56
C LYS A 470 -5.97 8.89 -4.67
N ALA A 471 -6.66 8.37 -3.66
CA ALA A 471 -7.43 9.20 -2.72
C ALA A 471 -6.56 10.20 -1.95
N SER A 472 -5.32 9.84 -1.62
CA SER A 472 -4.40 10.76 -0.93
C SER A 472 -3.91 11.89 -1.83
N ARG A 473 -3.71 11.62 -3.12
CA ARG A 473 -3.24 12.61 -4.11
C ARG A 473 -4.33 13.54 -4.60
N THR A 474 -5.53 13.01 -4.88
CA THR A 474 -6.65 13.80 -5.41
C THR A 474 -7.47 14.51 -4.34
N GLY A 475 -7.19 14.28 -3.05
CA GLY A 475 -8.02 14.78 -1.94
C GLY A 475 -9.42 14.13 -1.91
N GLU A 476 -9.70 13.17 -2.79
CA GLU A 476 -10.96 12.45 -2.85
C GLU A 476 -11.09 11.47 -1.68
N ARG A 477 -12.31 11.36 -1.13
CA ARG A 477 -12.59 10.61 0.10
C ARG A 477 -12.85 9.13 -0.18
N SER A 478 -12.24 8.27 0.66
CA SER A 478 -12.45 6.82 0.86
C SER A 478 -12.12 5.85 -0.28
N GLY A 479 -10.85 5.40 -0.32
CA GLY A 479 -10.43 4.26 -1.17
C GLY A 479 -11.18 2.94 -0.86
N VAL A 480 -11.52 2.67 0.41
CA VAL A 480 -12.20 1.42 0.83
C VAL A 480 -13.64 1.35 0.34
N LEU A 481 -14.41 2.44 0.43
CA LEU A 481 -15.79 2.46 -0.08
C LEU A 481 -15.83 2.32 -1.61
N ARG A 482 -14.86 2.89 -2.34
CA ARG A 482 -14.76 2.71 -3.79
C ARG A 482 -14.36 1.30 -4.19
N THR A 483 -13.62 0.59 -3.37
CA THR A 483 -13.29 -0.82 -3.62
C THR A 483 -14.52 -1.71 -3.46
N VAL A 484 -15.35 -1.44 -2.45
CA VAL A 484 -16.61 -2.17 -2.23
C VAL A 484 -17.70 -1.74 -3.23
N PHE A 485 -17.78 -0.43 -3.49
CA PHE A 485 -18.77 0.21 -4.37
C PHE A 485 -18.06 1.00 -5.49
N PRO A 486 -17.44 0.32 -6.46
CA PRO A 486 -16.70 0.99 -7.54
C PRO A 486 -17.63 1.82 -8.43
N LYS A 487 -17.06 2.83 -9.08
CA LYS A 487 -17.78 3.66 -10.07
C LYS A 487 -18.31 2.79 -11.22
N ARG A 488 -19.36 3.26 -11.87
CA ARG A 488 -20.02 2.61 -13.01
C ARG A 488 -19.02 2.25 -14.11
N ALA A 489 -18.15 3.16 -14.52
CA ALA A 489 -17.15 2.95 -15.57
C ALA A 489 -16.24 1.72 -15.32
N TYR A 490 -15.89 1.45 -14.06
CA TYR A 490 -15.11 0.25 -13.71
C TYR A 490 -15.90 -1.05 -13.86
N LEU A 491 -17.22 -1.00 -13.64
CA LEU A 491 -18.09 -2.19 -13.68
C LEU A 491 -18.65 -2.46 -15.07
N GLU A 492 -18.64 -1.51 -16.01
CA GLU A 492 -19.21 -1.63 -17.34
C GLU A 492 -18.55 -2.73 -18.18
N ARG A 493 -17.25 -2.96 -18.01
CA ARG A 493 -16.54 -4.08 -18.67
C ARG A 493 -17.08 -5.44 -18.21
N ARG A 494 -17.33 -5.60 -16.92
CA ARG A 494 -17.79 -6.86 -16.32
C ARG A 494 -19.31 -7.04 -16.39
N TYR A 495 -20.04 -5.93 -16.38
CA TYR A 495 -21.50 -5.87 -16.39
C TYR A 495 -21.98 -4.94 -17.52
N PRO A 496 -21.95 -5.39 -18.80
CA PRO A 496 -22.24 -4.55 -19.97
C PRO A 496 -23.64 -3.90 -19.94
N TYR A 497 -24.59 -4.48 -19.20
CA TYR A 497 -25.92 -3.89 -19.04
C TYR A 497 -25.92 -2.51 -18.38
N LEU A 498 -24.86 -2.15 -17.64
CA LEU A 498 -24.72 -0.85 -17.01
C LEU A 498 -24.55 0.29 -18.02
N GLN A 499 -24.07 0.01 -19.23
CA GLN A 499 -23.99 1.00 -20.30
C GLN A 499 -25.40 1.48 -20.71
N LYS A 500 -26.36 0.56 -20.80
CA LYS A 500 -27.76 0.86 -21.19
C LYS A 500 -28.66 1.20 -20.00
N ARG A 501 -28.35 0.71 -18.79
CA ARG A 501 -29.20 0.82 -17.58
C ARG A 501 -28.36 1.23 -16.37
N PRO A 502 -27.88 2.49 -16.28
CA PRO A 502 -26.98 2.95 -15.22
C PRO A 502 -27.59 2.88 -13.81
N TYR A 503 -28.92 2.92 -13.68
CA TYR A 503 -29.62 2.79 -12.40
C TYR A 503 -29.52 1.39 -11.77
N LEU A 504 -29.07 0.37 -12.50
CA LEU A 504 -28.80 -0.97 -11.98
C LEU A 504 -27.42 -1.12 -11.33
N LEU A 505 -26.69 -0.02 -11.12
CA LEU A 505 -25.40 -0.03 -10.43
C LEU A 505 -25.45 -0.68 -9.04
N PRO A 506 -26.46 -0.45 -8.17
CA PRO A 506 -26.59 -1.17 -6.91
C PRO A 506 -26.74 -2.69 -7.07
N ALA A 507 -27.43 -3.15 -8.11
CA ALA A 507 -27.57 -4.58 -8.40
C ALA A 507 -26.23 -5.19 -8.84
N ALA A 508 -25.41 -4.47 -9.60
CA ALA A 508 -24.06 -4.89 -9.95
C ALA A 508 -23.15 -5.00 -8.72
N TRP A 509 -23.25 -4.07 -7.75
CA TRP A 509 -22.54 -4.17 -6.48
C TRP A 509 -22.96 -5.42 -5.69
N LEU A 510 -24.25 -5.69 -5.60
CA LEU A 510 -24.77 -6.87 -4.91
C LEU A 510 -24.31 -8.16 -5.60
N ALA A 511 -24.44 -8.25 -6.95
CA ALA A 511 -23.97 -9.39 -7.72
C ALA A 511 -22.48 -9.66 -7.50
N ARG A 512 -21.65 -8.60 -7.44
CA ARG A 512 -20.23 -8.70 -7.12
C ARG A 512 -19.99 -9.25 -5.72
N MET A 513 -20.70 -8.76 -4.71
CA MET A 513 -20.60 -9.24 -3.33
C MET A 513 -21.00 -10.73 -3.22
N VAL A 514 -22.08 -11.13 -3.90
CA VAL A 514 -22.52 -12.53 -3.96
C VAL A 514 -21.48 -13.40 -4.65
N HIS A 515 -20.89 -12.94 -5.75
CA HIS A 515 -19.83 -13.68 -6.47
C HIS A 515 -18.59 -13.89 -5.58
N TYR A 516 -18.12 -12.86 -4.88
CA TYR A 516 -17.04 -13.00 -3.89
C TYR A 516 -17.39 -13.94 -2.74
N ALA A 517 -18.66 -13.97 -2.30
CA ALA A 517 -19.10 -14.88 -1.26
C ALA A 517 -19.19 -16.33 -1.78
N ALA A 518 -19.50 -16.54 -3.05
CA ALA A 518 -19.58 -17.84 -3.69
C ALA A 518 -18.18 -18.44 -3.97
N GLU A 519 -17.22 -17.63 -4.43
CA GLU A 519 -15.82 -18.06 -4.60
C GLU A 519 -15.20 -18.54 -3.28
N LYS A 520 -15.64 -18.00 -2.15
CA LYS A 520 -15.22 -18.44 -0.81
C LYS A 520 -15.61 -19.88 -0.47
N ARG A 521 -16.62 -20.45 -1.12
CA ARG A 521 -17.05 -21.84 -0.90
C ARG A 521 -16.20 -22.89 -1.63
N SER A 522 -15.34 -22.48 -2.55
CA SER A 522 -14.51 -23.39 -3.36
C SER A 522 -13.12 -23.70 -2.78
N GLY A 523 -12.88 -23.46 -1.49
CA GLY A 523 -11.73 -24.03 -0.76
C GLY A 523 -10.40 -23.30 -0.89
N ALA A 524 -10.35 -22.12 -1.48
CA ALA A 524 -9.16 -21.27 -1.39
C ALA A 524 -9.17 -20.46 -0.08
N ASP A 525 -8.04 -20.43 0.61
CA ASP A 525 -7.81 -19.71 1.89
C ASP A 525 -7.94 -18.17 1.81
N ASN A 526 -8.65 -17.67 0.80
CA ASN A 526 -8.83 -16.27 0.44
C ASN A 526 -9.97 -15.63 1.26
N SER A 527 -9.72 -15.34 2.54
CA SER A 527 -10.73 -14.61 3.30
C SER A 527 -10.69 -13.11 2.94
N ALA A 528 -11.86 -12.53 2.63
CA ALA A 528 -12.00 -11.08 2.45
C ALA A 528 -11.45 -10.29 3.66
N ALA A 529 -11.54 -10.85 4.86
CA ALA A 529 -10.95 -10.31 6.08
C ALA A 529 -9.40 -10.31 6.01
N GLY A 530 -8.78 -11.36 5.46
CA GLY A 530 -7.33 -11.45 5.23
C GLY A 530 -6.85 -10.39 4.25
N SER A 531 -7.53 -10.23 3.10
CA SER A 531 -7.19 -9.20 2.09
C SER A 531 -7.33 -7.77 2.64
N ILE A 532 -8.35 -7.49 3.46
CA ILE A 532 -8.52 -6.18 4.10
C ILE A 532 -7.44 -5.95 5.17
N ARG A 533 -7.07 -6.97 5.93
CA ARG A 533 -5.99 -6.88 6.91
C ARG A 533 -4.66 -6.58 6.22
N LEU A 534 -4.30 -7.34 5.20
CA LEU A 534 -3.08 -7.15 4.42
C LEU A 534 -3.04 -5.76 3.76
N ALA A 535 -4.16 -5.32 3.16
CA ALA A 535 -4.26 -3.98 2.60
C ALA A 535 -4.02 -2.88 3.63
N ARG A 536 -4.51 -3.03 4.87
CA ARG A 536 -4.27 -2.07 5.95
C ARG A 536 -2.80 -2.06 6.39
N GLU A 537 -2.16 -3.22 6.49
CA GLU A 537 -0.73 -3.35 6.81
C GLU A 537 0.12 -2.67 5.74
N ARG A 538 -0.16 -2.92 4.47
CA ARG A 538 0.54 -2.27 3.35
C ARG A 538 0.27 -0.77 3.27
N ILE A 539 -0.93 -0.30 3.57
CA ILE A 539 -1.24 1.14 3.66
C ILE A 539 -0.44 1.79 4.82
N ALA A 540 -0.27 1.10 5.95
CA ALA A 540 0.57 1.60 7.03
C ALA A 540 2.04 1.70 6.60
N LEU A 541 2.55 0.70 5.89
CA LEU A 541 3.90 0.69 5.31
C LEU A 541 4.09 1.83 4.29
N MET A 542 3.11 2.07 3.41
CA MET A 542 3.13 3.19 2.46
C MET A 542 3.15 4.55 3.14
N ARG A 543 2.47 4.70 4.29
CA ARG A 543 2.56 5.91 5.10
C ARG A 543 3.93 6.08 5.73
N TYR A 544 4.52 4.99 6.23
CA TYR A 544 5.85 5.01 6.80
C TYR A 544 6.90 5.51 5.80
N TYR A 545 6.80 5.09 4.53
CA TYR A 545 7.67 5.54 3.44
C TYR A 545 7.16 6.79 2.71
N ASP A 546 6.23 7.55 3.28
CA ASP A 546 5.68 8.83 2.77
C ASP A 546 5.04 8.77 1.39
N ILE A 547 4.64 7.59 0.95
CA ILE A 547 4.03 7.36 -0.38
C ILE A 547 2.65 8.01 -0.49
N LEU A 548 1.92 8.10 0.62
CA LEU A 548 0.58 8.67 0.66
C LEU A 548 0.56 10.19 0.82
N GLY A 549 1.72 10.86 0.86
CA GLY A 549 1.80 12.31 0.98
C GLY A 549 1.04 12.85 2.19
N GLY A 550 1.59 12.71 3.38
CA GLY A 550 1.04 13.25 4.62
C GLY A 550 2.17 13.71 5.51
N ARG A 551 2.11 14.96 5.98
CA ARG A 551 3.12 15.46 6.91
C ARG A 551 3.33 14.45 8.04
N ARG A 552 4.56 14.01 8.24
CA ARG A 552 5.00 13.40 9.48
C ARG A 552 4.65 14.40 10.59
N GLU A 553 3.78 14.03 11.52
CA GLU A 553 3.81 14.67 12.83
C GLU A 553 5.05 14.15 13.57
N PRO A 554 5.86 15.04 14.12
CA PRO A 554 7.09 14.69 14.83
C PRO A 554 6.83 13.82 16.06
#